data_d61b5466f6c54fef9b9c7b26bfea9e8b
#
_entry.id   d61b5466f6c54fef9b9c7b26bfea9e8b
#
_cell.length_a   1.000
_cell.length_b   1.000
_cell.length_c   1.000
_cell.angle_alpha   90.00
_cell.angle_beta   90.00
_cell.angle_gamma   90.00
#
_symmetry.space_group_name_H-M   'P 1'
#
loop_
_entity.id
_entity.type
_entity.pdbx_description
1 polymer ?
#
loop_
_entity_poly.entity_id
_entity_poly.type
_entity_poly.pdbx_seq_one_letter_code
_entity_poly.pdbx_strand_id
1 'polypeptide(L)'
;MCRLEHYSLGLYEKAIPIGLPFRDKLKAARMAGYDFVELSIDETPQKLARLELGNSGRMGMIQDMHDTGIAFRSMCLSGHRKYPLGSSNKETEARGMEIMKEAIELADDLGIRIIQLAGYDVYYEAGNEDTRRRFAENICKSVEMAAAYGIVLGFETMETEFMNTVEKAMSYVRMADSSFLTVYPDLGNITNAAKTHGIGVEEDIRSGKGHLCAMHLKETKPGVFREVPFGKGHVDFENGIRTAWDTQVCD
;
A
#
# COMPACT_ATOMS: atom_id res chain seq x y z
N MET A 1 -27.41 0.00 11.23
CA MET A 1 -26.17 0.19 11.98
C MET A 1 -25.35 -1.07 11.77
N CYS A 2 -24.44 -1.09 10.78
CA CYS A 2 -23.58 -2.24 10.50
C CYS A 2 -22.61 -2.39 11.69
N ARG A 3 -22.57 -3.57 12.31
CA ARG A 3 -21.61 -3.81 13.40
C ARG A 3 -20.24 -4.11 12.78
N LEU A 4 -19.19 -3.47 13.27
CA LEU A 4 -17.78 -3.78 12.97
C LEU A 4 -17.41 -5.15 13.60
N GLU A 5 -18.06 -6.24 13.14
CA GLU A 5 -17.90 -7.56 13.78
C GLU A 5 -16.70 -8.34 13.27
N HIS A 6 -16.16 -8.01 12.07
CA HIS A 6 -15.05 -8.75 11.47
C HIS A 6 -14.10 -7.81 10.70
N TYR A 7 -13.15 -7.21 11.39
CA TYR A 7 -12.02 -6.52 10.77
C TYR A 7 -10.72 -7.29 11.05
N SER A 8 -9.73 -7.12 10.21
CA SER A 8 -8.36 -7.59 10.45
C SER A 8 -7.43 -6.40 10.64
N LEU A 9 -6.70 -6.38 11.75
CA LEU A 9 -5.74 -5.33 12.06
C LEU A 9 -4.33 -5.80 11.71
N GLY A 10 -3.70 -5.12 10.74
CA GLY A 10 -2.33 -5.39 10.31
C GLY A 10 -1.31 -4.50 10.99
N LEU A 11 -0.10 -5.03 11.19
CA LEU A 11 1.06 -4.24 11.60
C LEU A 11 2.00 -4.05 10.43
N TYR A 12 2.26 -2.80 10.07
CA TYR A 12 3.27 -2.50 9.06
C TYR A 12 4.67 -2.86 9.58
N GLU A 13 5.40 -3.67 8.83
CA GLU A 13 6.71 -4.20 9.24
C GLU A 13 7.70 -3.13 9.70
N LYS A 14 7.60 -1.89 9.16
CA LYS A 14 8.50 -0.78 9.56
C LYS A 14 8.26 -0.28 10.99
N ALA A 15 7.14 -0.62 11.62
CA ALA A 15 6.90 -0.35 13.04
C ALA A 15 7.65 -1.33 13.96
N ILE A 16 8.28 -2.38 13.41
CA ILE A 16 9.04 -3.38 14.14
C ILE A 16 10.54 -3.11 13.94
N PRO A 17 11.40 -3.31 14.96
CA PRO A 17 12.84 -3.12 14.83
C PRO A 17 13.44 -3.86 13.63
N ILE A 18 14.24 -3.16 12.82
CA ILE A 18 14.72 -3.63 11.52
C ILE A 18 15.63 -4.89 11.62
N GLY A 19 16.38 -5.01 12.70
CA GLY A 19 17.36 -6.10 12.90
C GLY A 19 16.76 -7.44 13.31
N LEU A 20 15.46 -7.53 13.56
CA LEU A 20 14.83 -8.78 13.96
C LEU A 20 14.62 -9.72 12.78
N PRO A 21 14.86 -11.06 12.94
CA PRO A 21 14.43 -12.07 11.99
C PRO A 21 12.91 -12.04 11.76
N PHE A 22 12.43 -12.55 10.61
CA PHE A 22 11.00 -12.60 10.31
C PHE A 22 10.18 -13.30 11.39
N ARG A 23 10.64 -14.45 11.85
CA ARG A 23 9.98 -15.20 12.93
C ARG A 23 9.73 -14.36 14.19
N ASP A 24 10.72 -13.57 14.59
CA ASP A 24 10.60 -12.75 15.80
C ASP A 24 9.71 -11.51 15.56
N LYS A 25 9.73 -10.94 14.36
CA LYS A 25 8.79 -9.90 13.94
C LYS A 25 7.34 -10.38 13.98
N LEU A 26 7.08 -11.57 13.43
CA LEU A 26 5.75 -12.18 13.42
C LEU A 26 5.28 -12.46 14.85
N LYS A 27 6.15 -13.04 15.71
CA LYS A 27 5.83 -13.25 17.13
C LYS A 27 5.49 -11.93 17.84
N ALA A 28 6.30 -10.89 17.63
CA ALA A 28 6.06 -9.57 18.25
C ALA A 28 4.71 -8.99 17.83
N ALA A 29 4.36 -9.06 16.54
CA ALA A 29 3.06 -8.61 16.04
C ALA A 29 1.90 -9.39 16.68
N ARG A 30 2.01 -10.73 16.74
CA ARG A 30 0.99 -11.57 17.38
C ARG A 30 0.83 -11.27 18.88
N MET A 31 1.94 -11.12 19.60
CA MET A 31 1.91 -10.77 21.04
C MET A 31 1.29 -9.39 21.29
N ALA A 32 1.45 -8.47 20.33
CA ALA A 32 0.82 -7.13 20.39
C ALA A 32 -0.65 -7.13 19.97
N GLY A 33 -1.22 -8.28 19.57
CA GLY A 33 -2.65 -8.42 19.25
C GLY A 33 -3.01 -8.10 17.80
N TYR A 34 -2.03 -8.07 16.88
CA TYR A 34 -2.30 -7.89 15.45
C TYR A 34 -2.65 -9.23 14.79
N ASP A 35 -3.49 -9.17 13.75
CA ASP A 35 -3.96 -10.33 12.99
C ASP A 35 -3.01 -10.75 11.87
N PHE A 36 -2.23 -9.80 11.33
CA PHE A 36 -1.26 -10.05 10.26
C PHE A 36 -0.15 -8.99 10.26
N VAL A 37 0.88 -9.24 9.45
CA VAL A 37 1.95 -8.26 9.19
C VAL A 37 1.89 -7.85 7.71
N GLU A 38 2.04 -6.56 7.44
CA GLU A 38 2.27 -6.04 6.10
C GLU A 38 3.77 -6.05 5.82
N LEU A 39 4.18 -6.85 4.80
CA LEU A 39 5.57 -7.00 4.39
C LEU A 39 6.07 -5.72 3.70
N SER A 40 7.23 -5.22 4.07
CA SER A 40 7.82 -4.02 3.45
C SER A 40 8.87 -4.38 2.40
N ILE A 41 8.66 -3.91 1.17
CA ILE A 41 9.64 -3.90 0.08
C ILE A 41 9.89 -2.44 -0.29
N ASP A 42 10.91 -1.83 0.32
CA ASP A 42 11.29 -0.46 0.02
C ASP A 42 12.55 -0.39 -0.87
N GLU A 43 12.99 0.83 -1.15
CA GLU A 43 14.11 1.11 -2.06
C GLU A 43 15.50 0.71 -1.55
N THR A 44 15.61 0.24 -0.29
CA THR A 44 16.91 -0.18 0.26
C THR A 44 17.36 -1.51 -0.36
N PRO A 45 18.67 -1.69 -0.57
CA PRO A 45 19.18 -2.94 -1.14
C PRO A 45 18.73 -4.18 -0.36
N GLN A 46 18.67 -4.09 0.96
CA GLN A 46 18.27 -5.20 1.84
C GLN A 46 16.80 -5.59 1.66
N LYS A 47 15.92 -4.62 1.40
CA LYS A 47 14.51 -4.88 1.16
C LYS A 47 14.26 -5.37 -0.27
N LEU A 48 14.94 -4.79 -1.26
CA LEU A 48 14.86 -5.24 -2.65
C LEU A 48 15.41 -6.68 -2.81
N ALA A 49 16.49 -7.03 -2.11
CA ALA A 49 17.03 -8.40 -2.14
C ALA A 49 16.03 -9.48 -1.69
N ARG A 50 14.94 -9.12 -1.01
CA ARG A 50 13.86 -10.07 -0.67
C ARG A 50 13.12 -10.58 -1.90
N LEU A 51 13.04 -9.79 -2.96
CA LEU A 51 12.42 -10.17 -4.22
C LEU A 51 13.20 -11.29 -4.91
N GLU A 52 14.52 -11.34 -4.68
CA GLU A 52 15.45 -12.31 -5.26
C GLU A 52 15.59 -13.60 -4.42
N LEU A 53 14.80 -13.73 -3.32
CA LEU A 53 14.84 -14.95 -2.50
C LEU A 53 14.47 -16.17 -3.33
N GLY A 54 15.37 -17.15 -3.34
CA GLY A 54 15.10 -18.46 -3.93
C GLY A 54 14.10 -19.28 -3.09
N ASN A 55 13.67 -20.43 -3.61
CA ASN A 55 12.65 -21.28 -3.00
C ASN A 55 12.91 -21.57 -1.50
N SER A 56 14.16 -21.83 -1.11
CA SER A 56 14.50 -22.11 0.30
C SER A 56 14.20 -20.91 1.20
N GLY A 57 14.50 -19.67 0.75
CA GLY A 57 14.21 -18.47 1.52
C GLY A 57 12.71 -18.21 1.64
N ARG A 58 11.96 -18.36 0.54
CA ARG A 58 10.48 -18.23 0.52
C ARG A 58 9.82 -19.28 1.41
N MET A 59 10.26 -20.54 1.32
CA MET A 59 9.79 -21.62 2.22
C MET A 59 10.11 -21.35 3.68
N GLY A 60 11.27 -20.75 3.98
CA GLY A 60 11.60 -20.32 5.36
C GLY A 60 10.61 -19.30 5.90
N MET A 61 10.21 -18.31 5.09
CA MET A 61 9.18 -17.33 5.48
C MET A 61 7.82 -17.99 5.70
N ILE A 62 7.42 -18.94 4.84
CA ILE A 62 6.17 -19.71 5.00
C ILE A 62 6.19 -20.51 6.30
N GLN A 63 7.31 -21.18 6.59
CA GLN A 63 7.47 -21.92 7.84
C GLN A 63 7.37 -21.00 9.07
N ASP A 64 7.97 -19.80 9.02
CA ASP A 64 7.86 -18.80 10.09
C ASP A 64 6.41 -18.35 10.31
N MET A 65 5.63 -18.13 9.24
CA MET A 65 4.21 -17.82 9.32
C MET A 65 3.42 -18.99 9.96
N HIS A 66 3.67 -20.21 9.53
CA HIS A 66 3.03 -21.39 10.08
C HIS A 66 3.32 -21.57 11.57
N ASP A 67 4.61 -21.50 11.96
CA ASP A 67 5.06 -21.74 13.34
C ASP A 67 4.57 -20.64 14.31
N THR A 68 4.41 -19.42 13.84
CA THR A 68 3.95 -18.28 14.65
C THR A 68 2.43 -18.10 14.65
N GLY A 69 1.74 -18.70 13.68
CA GLY A 69 0.29 -18.57 13.50
C GLY A 69 -0.15 -17.17 13.12
N ILE A 70 0.74 -16.36 12.51
CA ILE A 70 0.43 -15.04 11.96
C ILE A 70 1.12 -14.91 10.60
N ALA A 71 0.42 -14.38 9.60
CA ALA A 71 0.86 -14.35 8.21
C ALA A 71 1.19 -12.94 7.71
N PHE A 72 1.98 -12.88 6.64
CA PHE A 72 1.98 -11.71 5.76
C PHE A 72 0.72 -11.79 4.89
N ARG A 73 -0.16 -10.79 4.95
CA ARG A 73 -1.39 -10.74 4.14
C ARG A 73 -1.39 -9.63 3.10
N SER A 74 -0.59 -8.59 3.33
CA SER A 74 -0.36 -7.51 2.37
C SER A 74 1.13 -7.21 2.25
N MET A 75 1.50 -6.53 1.17
CA MET A 75 2.85 -6.07 0.89
C MET A 75 2.83 -4.58 0.56
N CYS A 76 3.65 -3.78 1.24
CA CYS A 76 3.90 -2.39 0.87
C CYS A 76 5.10 -2.32 -0.08
N LEU A 77 4.84 -2.05 -1.35
CA LEU A 77 5.85 -1.95 -2.41
C LEU A 77 6.26 -0.49 -2.64
N SER A 78 7.10 0.04 -1.75
CA SER A 78 7.62 1.41 -1.87
C SER A 78 8.99 1.50 -2.54
N GLY A 79 9.51 0.40 -3.10
CA GLY A 79 10.72 0.37 -3.94
C GLY A 79 10.60 1.24 -5.19
N HIS A 80 9.37 1.46 -5.67
CA HIS A 80 9.05 2.36 -6.78
C HIS A 80 9.34 3.84 -6.48
N ARG A 81 9.69 4.22 -5.25
CA ARG A 81 10.22 5.55 -4.97
C ARG A 81 11.52 5.80 -5.71
N LYS A 82 12.44 4.83 -5.71
CA LYS A 82 13.72 4.89 -6.44
C LYS A 82 13.60 4.47 -7.89
N TYR A 83 12.70 3.54 -8.19
CA TYR A 83 12.50 2.97 -9.52
C TYR A 83 11.04 3.19 -9.98
N PRO A 84 10.62 4.46 -10.18
CA PRO A 84 9.23 4.76 -10.46
C PRO A 84 8.82 4.32 -11.87
N LEU A 85 7.56 3.87 -11.97
CA LEU A 85 6.99 3.37 -13.22
C LEU A 85 6.81 4.46 -14.29
N GLY A 86 6.83 5.74 -13.89
CA GLY A 86 6.73 6.88 -14.79
C GLY A 86 8.07 7.50 -15.16
N SER A 87 9.22 6.93 -14.71
CA SER A 87 10.54 7.55 -14.89
C SER A 87 10.83 7.91 -16.34
N SER A 88 11.49 9.07 -16.54
CA SER A 88 12.03 9.47 -17.84
C SER A 88 13.28 8.68 -18.22
N ASN A 89 13.97 8.08 -17.25
CA ASN A 89 15.10 7.19 -17.47
C ASN A 89 14.61 5.77 -17.77
N LYS A 90 14.94 5.26 -18.97
CA LYS A 90 14.48 3.94 -19.44
C LYS A 90 14.97 2.76 -18.61
N GLU A 91 16.17 2.83 -18.05
CA GLU A 91 16.73 1.78 -17.19
C GLU A 91 15.98 1.75 -15.83
N THR A 92 15.70 2.93 -15.28
CA THR A 92 14.93 3.09 -14.05
C THR A 92 13.49 2.59 -14.23
N GLU A 93 12.83 2.96 -15.32
CA GLU A 93 11.49 2.48 -15.68
C GLU A 93 11.45 0.95 -15.82
N ALA A 94 12.40 0.39 -16.57
CA ALA A 94 12.51 -1.07 -16.78
C ALA A 94 12.72 -1.81 -15.44
N ARG A 95 13.61 -1.30 -14.57
CA ARG A 95 13.80 -1.88 -13.23
C ARG A 95 12.55 -1.77 -12.37
N GLY A 96 11.78 -0.69 -12.49
CA GLY A 96 10.49 -0.55 -11.81
C GLY A 96 9.49 -1.65 -12.22
N MET A 97 9.40 -1.93 -13.51
CA MET A 97 8.53 -3.01 -14.01
C MET A 97 9.02 -4.41 -13.60
N GLU A 98 10.33 -4.62 -13.54
CA GLU A 98 10.91 -5.86 -13.03
C GLU A 98 10.61 -6.06 -11.54
N ILE A 99 10.78 -5.02 -10.70
CA ILE A 99 10.41 -5.01 -9.28
C ILE A 99 8.92 -5.35 -9.11
N MET A 100 8.04 -4.80 -9.95
CA MET A 100 6.61 -5.13 -9.90
C MET A 100 6.38 -6.61 -10.15
N LYS A 101 6.98 -7.17 -11.19
CA LYS A 101 6.88 -8.59 -11.53
C LYS A 101 7.38 -9.49 -10.39
N GLU A 102 8.58 -9.21 -9.90
CA GLU A 102 9.20 -9.95 -8.78
C GLU A 102 8.35 -9.87 -7.50
N ALA A 103 7.74 -8.70 -7.22
CA ALA A 103 6.85 -8.51 -6.07
C ALA A 103 5.56 -9.33 -6.20
N ILE A 104 4.98 -9.41 -7.40
CA ILE A 104 3.81 -10.25 -7.68
C ILE A 104 4.15 -11.74 -7.47
N GLU A 105 5.29 -12.20 -8.00
CA GLU A 105 5.75 -13.58 -7.82
C GLU A 105 6.02 -13.93 -6.35
N LEU A 106 6.67 -13.02 -5.61
CA LEU A 106 6.89 -13.20 -4.16
C LEU A 106 5.56 -13.20 -3.39
N ALA A 107 4.63 -12.32 -3.74
CA ALA A 107 3.32 -12.25 -3.11
C ALA A 107 2.53 -13.55 -3.32
N ASP A 108 2.54 -14.11 -4.52
CA ASP A 108 1.89 -15.38 -4.82
C ASP A 108 2.47 -16.54 -3.99
N ASP A 109 3.79 -16.68 -3.99
CA ASP A 109 4.48 -17.72 -3.22
C ASP A 109 4.20 -17.64 -1.71
N LEU A 110 4.07 -16.42 -1.16
CA LEU A 110 3.79 -16.21 0.27
C LEU A 110 2.28 -16.21 0.60
N GLY A 111 1.41 -16.32 -0.39
CA GLY A 111 -0.05 -16.24 -0.20
C GLY A 111 -0.56 -14.82 0.08
N ILE A 112 0.22 -13.79 -0.21
CA ILE A 112 -0.19 -12.38 -0.13
C ILE A 112 -1.14 -12.08 -1.28
N ARG A 113 -2.27 -11.40 -1.02
CA ARG A 113 -3.29 -11.09 -2.05
C ARG A 113 -3.48 -9.59 -2.30
N ILE A 114 -2.82 -8.73 -1.53
CA ILE A 114 -2.87 -7.28 -1.71
C ILE A 114 -1.44 -6.74 -1.75
N ILE A 115 -1.09 -6.02 -2.82
CA ILE A 115 0.14 -5.23 -2.92
C ILE A 115 -0.24 -3.77 -2.89
N GLN A 116 0.13 -3.07 -1.83
CA GLN A 116 0.00 -1.64 -1.70
C GLN A 116 1.10 -0.95 -2.52
N LEU A 117 0.71 -0.07 -3.41
CA LEU A 117 1.59 0.72 -4.28
C LEU A 117 1.68 2.15 -3.78
N ALA A 118 2.89 2.67 -3.64
CA ALA A 118 3.05 4.09 -3.37
C ALA A 118 2.59 4.93 -4.58
N GLY A 119 1.65 5.86 -4.36
CA GLY A 119 1.05 6.70 -5.40
C GLY A 119 1.99 7.79 -5.89
N TYR A 120 3.03 7.41 -6.63
CA TYR A 120 3.96 8.33 -7.29
C TYR A 120 4.11 7.97 -8.77
N ASP A 121 3.96 8.95 -9.68
CA ASP A 121 4.42 8.78 -11.06
C ASP A 121 5.96 8.76 -11.10
N VAL A 122 6.57 9.71 -10.38
CA VAL A 122 8.01 9.82 -10.10
C VAL A 122 8.22 10.38 -8.69
N TYR A 123 9.40 10.24 -8.11
CA TYR A 123 9.67 10.76 -6.76
C TYR A 123 10.91 11.65 -6.69
N TYR A 124 12.05 11.22 -7.21
CA TYR A 124 13.32 11.97 -7.19
C TYR A 124 13.56 12.78 -8.47
N GLU A 125 12.61 12.82 -9.36
CA GLU A 125 12.62 13.63 -10.58
C GLU A 125 11.34 14.47 -10.68
N ALA A 126 11.34 15.49 -11.54
CA ALA A 126 10.15 16.31 -11.72
C ALA A 126 9.11 15.57 -12.56
N GLY A 127 7.88 15.45 -12.04
CA GLY A 127 6.74 14.90 -12.77
C GLY A 127 6.25 15.87 -13.86
N ASN A 128 5.79 15.30 -14.97
CA ASN A 128 5.18 16.02 -16.10
C ASN A 128 4.14 15.14 -16.79
N GLU A 129 3.55 15.59 -17.90
CA GLU A 129 2.54 14.82 -18.64
C GLU A 129 3.10 13.49 -19.18
N ASP A 130 4.36 13.47 -19.61
CA ASP A 130 4.99 12.25 -20.12
C ASP A 130 5.27 11.23 -19.00
N THR A 131 5.67 11.67 -17.79
CA THR A 131 5.84 10.76 -16.64
C THR A 131 4.50 10.17 -16.21
N ARG A 132 3.44 10.95 -16.19
CA ARG A 132 2.08 10.51 -15.87
C ARG A 132 1.54 9.52 -16.90
N ARG A 133 1.78 9.77 -18.19
CA ARG A 133 1.39 8.85 -19.26
C ARG A 133 2.11 7.51 -19.14
N ARG A 134 3.44 7.51 -18.96
CA ARG A 134 4.20 6.26 -18.75
C ARG A 134 3.75 5.51 -17.50
N PHE A 135 3.53 6.23 -16.41
CA PHE A 135 2.97 5.64 -15.20
C PHE A 135 1.63 4.94 -15.49
N ALA A 136 0.71 5.62 -16.17
CA ALA A 136 -0.59 5.06 -16.53
C ALA A 136 -0.46 3.79 -17.39
N GLU A 137 0.36 3.82 -18.45
CA GLU A 137 0.63 2.67 -19.31
C GLU A 137 1.23 1.48 -18.53
N ASN A 138 2.18 1.75 -17.65
CA ASN A 138 2.86 0.72 -16.87
C ASN A 138 1.99 0.18 -15.72
N ILE A 139 1.10 0.99 -15.16
CA ILE A 139 0.08 0.51 -14.20
C ILE A 139 -0.90 -0.45 -14.89
N CYS A 140 -1.38 -0.17 -16.09
CA CYS A 140 -2.26 -1.11 -16.81
C CYS A 140 -1.56 -2.47 -17.02
N LYS A 141 -0.29 -2.47 -17.47
CA LYS A 141 0.50 -3.71 -17.60
C LYS A 141 0.68 -4.43 -16.25
N SER A 142 0.91 -3.67 -15.19
CA SER A 142 1.07 -4.22 -13.84
C SER A 142 -0.21 -4.88 -13.34
N VAL A 143 -1.37 -4.29 -13.63
CA VAL A 143 -2.68 -4.84 -13.30
C VAL A 143 -2.94 -6.15 -14.04
N GLU A 144 -2.62 -6.21 -15.34
CA GLU A 144 -2.72 -7.45 -16.12
C GLU A 144 -1.85 -8.58 -15.53
N MET A 145 -0.60 -8.25 -15.16
CA MET A 145 0.29 -9.21 -14.50
C MET A 145 -0.29 -9.68 -13.16
N ALA A 146 -0.74 -8.76 -12.31
CA ALA A 146 -1.27 -9.09 -10.99
C ALA A 146 -2.57 -9.90 -11.07
N ALA A 147 -3.45 -9.59 -12.02
CA ALA A 147 -4.70 -10.30 -12.26
C ALA A 147 -4.46 -11.79 -12.59
N ALA A 148 -3.40 -12.10 -13.34
CA ALA A 148 -3.04 -13.48 -13.68
C ALA A 148 -2.70 -14.34 -12.45
N TYR A 149 -2.30 -13.71 -11.34
CA TYR A 149 -1.99 -14.35 -10.06
C TYR A 149 -3.10 -14.17 -9.01
N GLY A 150 -4.20 -13.49 -9.35
CA GLY A 150 -5.27 -13.18 -8.38
C GLY A 150 -4.82 -12.22 -7.28
N ILE A 151 -3.90 -11.31 -7.59
CA ILE A 151 -3.35 -10.31 -6.66
C ILE A 151 -3.96 -8.96 -6.98
N VAL A 152 -4.47 -8.28 -5.96
CA VAL A 152 -5.03 -6.93 -6.05
C VAL A 152 -3.91 -5.91 -5.80
N LEU A 153 -3.79 -4.93 -6.68
CA LEU A 153 -2.95 -3.76 -6.49
C LEU A 153 -3.79 -2.63 -5.87
N GLY A 154 -3.30 -2.01 -4.80
CA GLY A 154 -3.99 -0.92 -4.11
C GLY A 154 -3.14 0.34 -4.04
N PHE A 155 -3.60 1.46 -4.59
CA PHE A 155 -2.88 2.73 -4.46
C PHE A 155 -2.96 3.31 -3.06
N GLU A 156 -1.83 3.49 -2.41
CA GLU A 156 -1.74 4.35 -1.24
C GLU A 156 -1.86 5.82 -1.66
N THR A 157 -2.73 6.56 -0.98
CA THR A 157 -2.73 8.03 -1.08
C THR A 157 -1.49 8.57 -0.37
N MET A 158 -0.71 9.41 -1.07
CA MET A 158 0.61 9.85 -0.62
C MET A 158 0.62 11.33 -0.21
N GLU A 159 1.78 11.79 0.28
CA GLU A 159 1.99 13.19 0.65
C GLU A 159 2.18 14.14 -0.54
N THR A 160 2.37 13.62 -1.75
CA THR A 160 2.61 14.41 -2.96
C THR A 160 1.33 14.77 -3.68
N GLU A 161 1.31 15.89 -4.36
CA GLU A 161 0.16 16.39 -5.12
C GLU A 161 -0.34 15.41 -6.19
N PHE A 162 0.51 14.50 -6.67
CA PHE A 162 0.17 13.56 -7.72
C PHE A 162 -1.00 12.64 -7.32
N MET A 163 -0.95 12.05 -6.12
CA MET A 163 -1.96 11.09 -5.64
C MET A 163 -2.19 11.23 -4.14
N ASN A 164 -2.60 12.42 -3.69
CA ASN A 164 -2.85 12.68 -2.27
C ASN A 164 -4.33 12.58 -1.87
N THR A 165 -5.22 12.26 -2.79
CA THR A 165 -6.65 12.03 -2.54
C THR A 165 -7.11 10.71 -3.14
N VAL A 166 -8.19 10.15 -2.58
CA VAL A 166 -8.84 8.94 -3.11
C VAL A 166 -9.35 9.17 -4.53
N GLU A 167 -9.95 10.34 -4.80
CA GLU A 167 -10.48 10.67 -6.15
C GLU A 167 -9.36 10.69 -7.21
N LYS A 168 -8.15 11.15 -6.89
CA LYS A 168 -7.01 11.09 -7.81
C LYS A 168 -6.59 9.64 -8.11
N ALA A 169 -6.57 8.78 -7.10
CA ALA A 169 -6.30 7.35 -7.29
C ALA A 169 -7.41 6.70 -8.15
N MET A 170 -8.67 7.04 -7.90
CA MET A 170 -9.82 6.54 -8.65
C MET A 170 -9.78 6.90 -10.15
N SER A 171 -9.09 7.97 -10.53
CA SER A 171 -8.90 8.28 -11.96
C SER A 171 -8.13 7.16 -12.69
N TYR A 172 -7.13 6.59 -12.05
CA TYR A 172 -6.35 5.45 -12.58
C TYR A 172 -7.11 4.13 -12.47
N VAL A 173 -7.89 3.93 -11.38
CA VAL A 173 -8.74 2.74 -11.21
C VAL A 173 -9.77 2.68 -12.34
N ARG A 174 -10.47 3.77 -12.61
CA ARG A 174 -11.44 3.85 -13.72
C ARG A 174 -10.78 3.66 -15.10
N MET A 175 -9.57 4.20 -15.29
CA MET A 175 -8.83 4.04 -16.53
C MET A 175 -8.42 2.59 -16.79
N ALA A 176 -7.97 1.86 -15.76
CA ALA A 176 -7.56 0.47 -15.89
C ALA A 176 -8.75 -0.50 -16.08
N ASP A 177 -9.95 -0.09 -15.68
CA ASP A 177 -11.21 -0.85 -15.80
C ASP A 177 -11.06 -2.33 -15.35
N SER A 178 -10.45 -2.51 -14.18
CA SER A 178 -10.12 -3.83 -13.64
C SER A 178 -10.37 -3.90 -12.14
N SER A 179 -11.01 -4.97 -11.68
CA SER A 179 -11.19 -5.24 -10.24
C SER A 179 -9.89 -5.55 -9.50
N PHE A 180 -8.77 -5.73 -10.21
CA PHE A 180 -7.45 -5.94 -9.64
C PHE A 180 -6.67 -4.64 -9.39
N LEU A 181 -7.27 -3.46 -9.68
CA LEU A 181 -6.72 -2.17 -9.26
C LEU A 181 -7.73 -1.46 -8.35
N THR A 182 -7.28 -1.08 -7.19
CA THR A 182 -8.10 -0.51 -6.11
C THR A 182 -7.37 0.64 -5.44
N VAL A 183 -7.96 1.20 -4.40
CA VAL A 183 -7.35 2.23 -3.55
C VAL A 183 -7.10 1.65 -2.16
N TYR A 184 -5.95 1.99 -1.60
CA TYR A 184 -5.50 1.69 -0.24
C TYR A 184 -5.21 3.03 0.48
N PRO A 185 -6.24 3.80 0.89
CA PRO A 185 -6.02 5.15 1.41
C PRO A 185 -5.21 5.13 2.71
N ASP A 186 -4.31 6.10 2.88
CA ASP A 186 -3.68 6.45 4.15
C ASP A 186 -4.47 7.59 4.79
N LEU A 187 -5.12 7.32 5.92
CA LEU A 187 -6.04 8.27 6.56
C LEU A 187 -5.33 9.56 7.01
N GLY A 188 -4.06 9.47 7.41
CA GLY A 188 -3.27 10.65 7.77
C GLY A 188 -2.93 11.52 6.56
N ASN A 189 -2.58 10.91 5.42
CA ASN A 189 -2.28 11.63 4.19
C ASN A 189 -3.51 12.36 3.64
N ILE A 190 -4.66 11.67 3.56
CA ILE A 190 -5.90 12.30 3.08
C ILE A 190 -6.40 13.38 4.03
N THR A 191 -6.17 13.27 5.36
CA THR A 191 -6.49 14.33 6.33
C THR A 191 -5.70 15.61 6.05
N ASN A 192 -4.42 15.51 5.68
CA ASN A 192 -3.63 16.66 5.27
C ASN A 192 -4.07 17.21 3.90
N ALA A 193 -4.34 16.32 2.93
CA ALA A 193 -4.80 16.71 1.61
C ALA A 193 -6.17 17.43 1.67
N ALA A 194 -7.09 16.94 2.49
CA ALA A 194 -8.39 17.55 2.72
C ALA A 194 -8.28 19.03 3.13
N LYS A 195 -7.35 19.34 4.05
CA LYS A 195 -7.10 20.73 4.44
C LYS A 195 -6.49 21.58 3.33
N THR A 196 -5.61 20.99 2.53
CA THR A 196 -4.97 21.71 1.41
C THR A 196 -5.96 22.02 0.30
N HIS A 197 -6.86 21.08 0.00
CA HIS A 197 -7.83 21.20 -1.10
C HIS A 197 -9.20 21.75 -0.66
N GLY A 198 -9.46 21.91 0.64
CA GLY A 198 -10.74 22.36 1.15
C GLY A 198 -11.88 21.36 0.93
N ILE A 199 -11.58 20.05 0.93
CA ILE A 199 -12.55 18.95 0.78
C ILE A 199 -12.78 18.23 2.10
N GLY A 200 -13.87 17.47 2.22
CA GLY A 200 -14.14 16.62 3.36
C GLY A 200 -13.35 15.30 3.28
N VAL A 201 -12.77 14.84 4.41
CA VAL A 201 -12.09 13.52 4.47
C VAL A 201 -13.06 12.40 4.13
N GLU A 202 -14.28 12.44 4.69
CA GLU A 202 -15.31 11.44 4.46
C GLU A 202 -15.81 11.46 3.01
N GLU A 203 -15.89 12.65 2.39
CA GLU A 203 -16.25 12.80 0.99
C GLU A 203 -15.22 12.16 0.08
N ASP A 204 -13.93 12.42 0.34
CA ASP A 204 -12.83 11.80 -0.40
C ASP A 204 -12.82 10.27 -0.25
N ILE A 205 -13.01 9.73 0.96
CA ILE A 205 -13.13 8.28 1.17
C ILE A 205 -14.30 7.71 0.36
N ARG A 206 -15.49 8.36 0.37
CA ARG A 206 -16.67 7.89 -0.37
C ARG A 206 -16.48 7.92 -1.88
N SER A 207 -15.58 8.75 -2.40
CA SER A 207 -15.26 8.74 -3.83
C SER A 207 -14.66 7.41 -4.31
N GLY A 208 -14.10 6.62 -3.39
CA GLY A 208 -13.58 5.26 -3.63
C GLY A 208 -14.60 4.13 -3.43
N LYS A 209 -15.91 4.42 -3.36
CA LYS A 209 -16.93 3.40 -3.09
C LYS A 209 -16.81 2.19 -4.02
N GLY A 210 -16.80 0.99 -3.43
CA GLY A 210 -16.64 -0.29 -4.14
C GLY A 210 -15.20 -0.60 -4.59
N HIS A 211 -14.23 0.28 -4.31
CA HIS A 211 -12.84 0.13 -4.77
C HIS A 211 -11.80 0.31 -3.65
N LEU A 212 -12.20 0.26 -2.38
CA LEU A 212 -11.26 0.30 -1.25
C LEU A 212 -10.88 -1.12 -0.85
N CYS A 213 -9.60 -1.50 -0.89
CA CYS A 213 -9.16 -2.85 -0.49
C CYS A 213 -8.69 -2.93 0.97
N ALA A 214 -8.17 -1.84 1.52
CA ALA A 214 -7.71 -1.71 2.91
C ALA A 214 -7.50 -0.22 3.22
N MET A 215 -7.01 0.10 4.43
CA MET A 215 -6.68 1.47 4.84
C MET A 215 -5.46 1.48 5.75
N HIS A 216 -4.51 2.37 5.49
CA HIS A 216 -3.46 2.70 6.45
C HIS A 216 -3.98 3.66 7.51
N LEU A 217 -3.71 3.32 8.76
CA LEU A 217 -3.94 4.20 9.90
C LEU A 217 -2.62 4.84 10.30
N LYS A 218 -2.52 6.13 10.11
CA LYS A 218 -1.34 6.93 10.43
C LYS A 218 -1.76 8.26 11.05
N GLU A 219 -1.11 8.63 12.14
CA GLU A 219 -1.32 9.94 12.75
C GLU A 219 -0.49 11.01 12.03
N THR A 220 -1.06 12.20 11.87
CA THR A 220 -0.40 13.35 11.24
C THR A 220 -0.76 14.64 11.95
N LYS A 221 -0.04 15.72 11.63
CA LYS A 221 -0.40 17.11 11.97
C LYS A 221 -0.44 17.91 10.68
N PRO A 222 -1.03 19.11 10.68
CA PRO A 222 -1.02 19.98 9.50
C PRO A 222 0.40 20.15 8.93
N GLY A 223 0.62 19.64 7.70
CA GLY A 223 1.92 19.66 7.02
C GLY A 223 2.99 18.71 7.58
N VAL A 224 2.68 17.88 8.60
CA VAL A 224 3.61 16.90 9.18
C VAL A 224 3.05 15.50 8.97
N PHE A 225 3.72 14.71 8.14
CA PHE A 225 3.23 13.42 7.65
C PHE A 225 3.83 12.20 8.35
N ARG A 226 4.83 12.38 9.21
CA ARG A 226 5.58 11.26 9.80
C ARG A 226 5.92 11.54 11.26
N GLU A 227 6.19 10.46 12.02
CA GLU A 227 6.68 10.52 13.40
C GLU A 227 5.73 11.24 14.38
N VAL A 228 4.44 11.24 14.09
CA VAL A 228 3.42 11.73 15.00
C VAL A 228 2.80 10.55 15.76
N PRO A 229 2.94 10.45 17.09
CA PRO A 229 2.31 9.40 17.87
C PRO A 229 0.79 9.46 17.77
N PHE A 230 0.12 8.31 17.76
CA PHE A 230 -1.35 8.23 17.78
C PHE A 230 -1.95 9.05 18.93
N GLY A 231 -3.01 9.81 18.62
CA GLY A 231 -3.68 10.70 19.55
C GLY A 231 -2.93 12.00 19.85
N LYS A 232 -1.83 12.31 19.12
CA LYS A 232 -1.08 13.57 19.25
C LYS A 232 -1.18 14.45 18.00
N GLY A 233 -2.01 14.05 17.05
CA GLY A 233 -2.22 14.75 15.79
C GLY A 233 -3.63 15.28 15.63
N HIS A 234 -4.13 15.22 14.40
CA HIS A 234 -5.41 15.79 13.99
C HIS A 234 -6.29 14.82 13.19
N VAL A 235 -5.89 13.56 13.11
CA VAL A 235 -6.65 12.55 12.34
C VAL A 235 -7.87 12.11 13.15
N ASP A 236 -9.05 12.18 12.54
CA ASP A 236 -10.27 11.61 13.10
C ASP A 236 -10.39 10.13 12.69
N PHE A 237 -9.77 9.25 13.48
CA PHE A 237 -9.76 7.82 13.21
C PHE A 237 -11.17 7.21 13.28
N GLU A 238 -12.01 7.66 14.20
CA GLU A 238 -13.35 7.08 14.37
C GLU A 238 -14.20 7.33 13.12
N ASN A 239 -14.31 8.57 12.69
CA ASN A 239 -15.11 8.91 11.52
C ASN A 239 -14.48 8.38 10.23
N GLY A 240 -13.15 8.40 10.09
CA GLY A 240 -12.45 7.87 8.92
C GLY A 240 -12.67 6.37 8.74
N ILE A 241 -12.48 5.58 9.81
CA ILE A 241 -12.70 4.12 9.79
C ILE A 241 -14.18 3.80 9.53
N ARG A 242 -15.10 4.48 10.21
CA ARG A 242 -16.54 4.28 10.01
C ARG A 242 -16.94 4.57 8.56
N THR A 243 -16.47 5.68 8.01
CA THR A 243 -16.77 6.05 6.61
C THR A 243 -16.23 5.03 5.62
N ALA A 244 -14.98 4.57 5.81
CA ALA A 244 -14.42 3.53 4.95
C ALA A 244 -15.22 2.22 5.03
N TRP A 245 -15.62 1.83 6.24
CA TRP A 245 -16.45 0.66 6.47
C TRP A 245 -17.81 0.75 5.77
N ASP A 246 -18.52 1.86 5.99
CA ASP A 246 -19.85 2.09 5.37
C ASP A 246 -19.76 2.20 3.83
N THR A 247 -18.62 2.67 3.32
CA THR A 247 -18.36 2.79 1.88
C THR A 247 -18.11 1.44 1.21
N GLN A 248 -17.57 0.47 1.93
CA GLN A 248 -17.16 -0.83 1.38
C GLN A 248 -18.15 -1.96 1.66
N VAL A 249 -18.86 -1.91 2.78
CA VAL A 249 -19.62 -3.08 3.34
C VAL A 249 -21.12 -2.99 3.11
N CYS A 250 -21.66 -1.85 2.68
CA CYS A 250 -23.11 -1.61 2.62
C CYS A 250 -23.74 -1.75 1.24
N ASP A 251 -23.19 -2.55 0.34
CA ASP A 251 -23.85 -2.91 -0.94
C ASP A 251 -23.92 -4.41 -1.14
#